data_3d4e48200435eaf2d21c84ceca1a467a
#
_entry.id   3d4e48200435eaf2d21c84ceca1a467a
#
_cell.length_a   1.000
_cell.length_b   1.000
_cell.length_c   1.000
_cell.angle_alpha   90.00
_cell.angle_beta   90.00
_cell.angle_gamma   90.00
#
_symmetry.space_group_name_H-M   'P 1'
#
loop_
_entity.id
_entity.type
_entity.pdbx_description
1 polymer ?
#
loop_
_entity_poly.entity_id
_entity_poly.type
_entity_poly.pdbx_seq_one_letter_code
_entity_poly.pdbx_strand_id
1 'polypeptide(L)'
;MTIFDILQYSFIQNAFLAGSCVAIIAAVAGYFMVVRGLTFAGHALPNIGFAGAAGAVLLGIDPVIGLYIFTIGASIGIGLLGREVNERDTSIGIIMTFALGLGILFLSLYSGYAERVYSILFGQIVGISSADVLITAISSILTLGILLVLFRPLLFSSFDPEVAEARGVPTRFLAMIFLMLIAITVSLSVQVVGALLVFTLLIGPAATAVRVVQRPLWAIVLAIILGVSYTWLGILFAANSTWPVSFYIATLSFGVYLPVRLLSPLWIGRRARKFDFSRQNISPSPGSTADREQSDSVPATGRIPGSTR
;
A
#
# COMPACT_ATOMS: atom_id res chain seq x y z
N MET A 1 4.94 -29.41 -21.92
CA MET A 1 4.19 -28.33 -22.62
C MET A 1 5.14 -27.15 -22.77
N THR A 2 5.30 -26.63 -23.98
CA THR A 2 6.08 -25.41 -24.17
C THR A 2 5.31 -24.19 -23.62
N ILE A 3 6.02 -23.16 -23.16
CA ILE A 3 5.39 -21.92 -22.62
C ILE A 3 4.45 -21.30 -23.67
N PHE A 4 4.72 -21.48 -24.94
CA PHE A 4 3.89 -21.02 -26.06
C PHE A 4 2.53 -21.75 -26.14
N ASP A 5 2.47 -23.04 -25.82
CA ASP A 5 1.23 -23.82 -25.85
C ASP A 5 0.29 -23.36 -24.72
N ILE A 6 0.85 -22.95 -23.57
CA ILE A 6 0.11 -22.47 -22.40
C ILE A 6 -0.53 -21.10 -22.67
N LEU A 7 0.14 -20.22 -23.41
CA LEU A 7 -0.36 -18.88 -23.75
C LEU A 7 -1.50 -18.87 -24.78
N GLN A 8 -1.79 -19.99 -25.44
CA GLN A 8 -2.91 -20.10 -26.39
C GLN A 8 -4.27 -20.28 -25.70
N TYR A 9 -4.28 -20.68 -24.45
CA TYR A 9 -5.55 -20.84 -23.70
C TYR A 9 -6.13 -19.49 -23.28
N SER A 10 -7.38 -19.23 -23.65
CA SER A 10 -8.09 -17.96 -23.37
C SER A 10 -8.15 -17.63 -21.88
N PHE A 11 -8.31 -18.62 -21.01
CA PHE A 11 -8.36 -18.42 -19.56
C PHE A 11 -7.01 -17.93 -19.01
N ILE A 12 -5.88 -18.34 -19.57
CA ILE A 12 -4.55 -17.86 -19.18
C ILE A 12 -4.35 -16.42 -19.65
N GLN A 13 -4.76 -16.11 -20.88
CA GLN A 13 -4.71 -14.72 -21.38
C GLN A 13 -5.55 -13.79 -20.51
N ASN A 14 -6.75 -14.22 -20.14
CA ASN A 14 -7.60 -13.48 -19.21
C ASN A 14 -6.94 -13.28 -17.84
N ALA A 15 -6.27 -14.31 -17.32
CA ALA A 15 -5.52 -14.24 -16.06
C ALA A 15 -4.37 -13.21 -16.13
N PHE A 16 -3.60 -13.19 -17.23
CA PHE A 16 -2.54 -12.20 -17.45
C PHE A 16 -3.09 -10.78 -17.55
N LEU A 17 -4.19 -10.58 -18.28
CA LEU A 17 -4.80 -9.26 -18.46
C LEU A 17 -5.39 -8.74 -17.15
N ALA A 18 -6.25 -9.51 -16.49
CA ALA A 18 -6.85 -9.12 -15.22
C ALA A 18 -5.78 -8.93 -14.11
N GLY A 19 -4.83 -9.87 -14.03
CA GLY A 19 -3.72 -9.80 -13.09
C GLY A 19 -2.85 -8.56 -13.31
N SER A 20 -2.57 -8.17 -14.56
CA SER A 20 -1.82 -6.95 -14.88
C SER A 20 -2.57 -5.70 -14.47
N CYS A 21 -3.87 -5.60 -14.77
CA CYS A 21 -4.71 -4.47 -14.35
C CYS A 21 -4.69 -4.30 -12.83
N VAL A 22 -4.91 -5.40 -12.10
CA VAL A 22 -4.90 -5.40 -10.63
C VAL A 22 -3.51 -5.06 -10.09
N ALA A 23 -2.42 -5.63 -10.64
CA ALA A 23 -1.06 -5.34 -10.19
C ALA A 23 -0.70 -3.86 -10.35
N ILE A 24 -1.13 -3.21 -11.43
CA ILE A 24 -0.87 -1.78 -11.67
C ILE A 24 -1.59 -0.92 -10.63
N ILE A 25 -2.90 -1.11 -10.44
CA ILE A 25 -3.65 -0.30 -9.45
C ILE A 25 -3.18 -0.58 -8.03
N ALA A 26 -2.90 -1.84 -7.70
CA ALA A 26 -2.37 -2.24 -6.40
C ALA A 26 -1.01 -1.60 -6.11
N ALA A 27 -0.11 -1.55 -7.10
CA ALA A 27 1.21 -0.92 -6.94
C ALA A 27 1.10 0.59 -6.69
N VAL A 28 0.22 1.30 -7.42
CA VAL A 28 0.01 2.75 -7.24
C VAL A 28 -0.65 3.04 -5.90
N ALA A 29 -1.74 2.35 -5.56
CA ALA A 29 -2.40 2.50 -4.27
C ALA A 29 -1.48 2.12 -3.11
N GLY A 30 -0.76 1.00 -3.25
CA GLY A 30 0.21 0.50 -2.27
C GLY A 30 1.35 1.46 -1.99
N TYR A 31 1.86 2.16 -3.02
CA TYR A 31 2.86 3.21 -2.83
C TYR A 31 2.38 4.28 -1.83
N PHE A 32 1.20 4.84 -2.07
CA PHE A 32 0.62 5.83 -1.16
C PHE A 32 0.29 5.26 0.21
N MET A 33 -0.14 3.99 0.29
CA MET A 33 -0.38 3.32 1.57
C MET A 33 0.89 3.21 2.40
N VAL A 34 2.01 2.80 1.79
CA VAL A 34 3.30 2.69 2.46
C VAL A 34 3.80 4.06 2.94
N VAL A 35 3.71 5.09 2.08
CA VAL A 35 4.18 6.45 2.42
C VAL A 35 3.32 7.10 3.50
N ARG A 36 2.02 6.80 3.55
CA ARG A 36 1.06 7.34 4.55
C ARG A 36 0.92 6.49 5.81
N GLY A 37 1.66 5.40 5.94
CA GLY A 37 1.56 4.49 7.09
C GLY A 37 0.24 3.72 7.18
N LEU A 38 -0.49 3.53 6.07
CA LEU A 38 -1.79 2.87 6.01
C LEU A 38 -1.69 1.37 5.67
N THR A 39 -0.54 0.75 5.89
CA THR A 39 -0.30 -0.65 5.52
C THR A 39 -1.22 -1.62 6.26
N PHE A 40 -1.59 -1.31 7.50
CA PHE A 40 -2.50 -2.13 8.28
C PHE A 40 -3.92 -2.13 7.71
N ALA A 41 -4.40 -1.00 7.17
CA ALA A 41 -5.67 -0.95 6.45
C ALA A 41 -5.69 -1.88 5.23
N GLY A 42 -4.56 -1.99 4.51
CA GLY A 42 -4.41 -2.92 3.38
C GLY A 42 -4.52 -4.39 3.74
N HIS A 43 -4.18 -4.74 4.99
CA HIS A 43 -4.38 -6.09 5.51
C HIS A 43 -5.82 -6.30 6.01
N ALA A 44 -6.40 -5.28 6.64
CA ALA A 44 -7.71 -5.40 7.27
C ALA A 44 -8.87 -5.42 6.24
N LEU A 45 -8.82 -4.56 5.22
CA LEU A 45 -9.91 -4.42 4.25
C LEU A 45 -10.25 -5.71 3.49
N PRO A 46 -9.30 -6.53 3.00
CA PRO A 46 -9.63 -7.82 2.38
C PRO A 46 -10.36 -8.77 3.33
N ASN A 47 -9.94 -8.81 4.61
CA ASN A 47 -10.54 -9.65 5.63
C ASN A 47 -11.96 -9.20 5.99
N ILE A 48 -12.20 -7.89 6.04
CA ILE A 48 -13.54 -7.32 6.24
C ILE A 48 -14.42 -7.62 5.01
N GLY A 49 -13.86 -7.49 3.81
CA GLY A 49 -14.55 -7.83 2.56
C GLY A 49 -14.98 -9.28 2.50
N PHE A 50 -14.16 -10.20 3.01
CA PHE A 50 -14.52 -11.61 3.12
C PHE A 50 -15.79 -11.82 3.96
N ALA A 51 -15.90 -11.12 5.10
CA ALA A 51 -17.11 -11.19 5.92
C ALA A 51 -18.36 -10.69 5.17
N GLY A 52 -18.20 -9.63 4.38
CA GLY A 52 -19.28 -9.13 3.51
C GLY A 52 -19.70 -10.13 2.46
N ALA A 53 -18.73 -10.79 1.82
CA ALA A 53 -19.00 -11.84 0.84
C ALA A 53 -19.73 -13.04 1.46
N ALA A 54 -19.33 -13.45 2.66
CA ALA A 54 -20.00 -14.52 3.41
C ALA A 54 -21.47 -14.15 3.75
N GLY A 55 -21.70 -12.90 4.17
CA GLY A 55 -23.06 -12.39 4.43
C GLY A 55 -23.92 -12.33 3.18
N ALA A 56 -23.36 -11.93 2.03
CA ALA A 56 -24.08 -11.91 0.76
C ALA A 56 -24.52 -13.32 0.33
N VAL A 57 -23.63 -14.31 0.47
CA VAL A 57 -23.98 -15.72 0.17
C VAL A 57 -25.11 -16.22 1.06
N LEU A 58 -25.11 -15.88 2.35
CA LEU A 58 -26.19 -16.22 3.27
C LEU A 58 -27.54 -15.63 2.82
N LEU A 59 -27.53 -14.42 2.25
CA LEU A 59 -28.73 -13.74 1.74
C LEU A 59 -29.10 -14.15 0.31
N GLY A 60 -28.35 -15.05 -0.33
CA GLY A 60 -28.57 -15.44 -1.72
C GLY A 60 -28.19 -14.37 -2.74
N ILE A 61 -27.37 -13.38 -2.35
CA ILE A 61 -26.90 -12.29 -3.19
C ILE A 61 -25.49 -12.63 -3.69
N ASP A 62 -25.06 -11.98 -4.79
CA ASP A 62 -23.71 -12.15 -5.31
C ASP A 62 -22.67 -11.76 -4.25
N PRO A 63 -21.68 -12.64 -3.95
CA PRO A 63 -20.65 -12.39 -2.94
C PRO A 63 -19.84 -11.11 -3.19
N VAL A 64 -19.67 -10.73 -4.45
CA VAL A 64 -18.94 -9.53 -4.87
C VAL A 64 -19.61 -8.26 -4.35
N ILE A 65 -20.94 -8.21 -4.36
CA ILE A 65 -21.71 -7.06 -3.84
C ILE A 65 -21.45 -6.89 -2.34
N GLY A 66 -21.51 -7.99 -1.57
CA GLY A 66 -21.23 -7.95 -0.14
C GLY A 66 -19.81 -7.54 0.17
N LEU A 67 -18.85 -8.02 -0.61
CA LEU A 67 -17.45 -7.64 -0.52
C LEU A 67 -17.29 -6.11 -0.68
N TYR A 68 -17.87 -5.49 -1.70
CA TYR A 68 -17.80 -4.03 -1.90
C TYR A 68 -18.50 -3.26 -0.79
N ILE A 69 -19.70 -3.67 -0.37
CA ILE A 69 -20.46 -2.99 0.69
C ILE A 69 -19.65 -2.95 1.98
N PHE A 70 -19.09 -4.10 2.39
CA PHE A 70 -18.33 -4.18 3.64
C PHE A 70 -16.97 -3.45 3.57
N THR A 71 -16.24 -3.54 2.47
CA THR A 71 -14.96 -2.84 2.33
C THR A 71 -15.13 -1.32 2.27
N ILE A 72 -16.12 -0.83 1.51
CA ILE A 72 -16.43 0.61 1.43
C ILE A 72 -16.99 1.10 2.78
N GLY A 73 -17.92 0.37 3.39
CA GLY A 73 -18.44 0.70 4.70
C GLY A 73 -17.36 0.77 5.78
N ALA A 74 -16.45 -0.21 5.79
CA ALA A 74 -15.30 -0.21 6.68
C ALA A 74 -14.34 0.96 6.42
N SER A 75 -14.07 1.29 5.16
CA SER A 75 -13.21 2.43 4.81
C SER A 75 -13.76 3.75 5.29
N ILE A 76 -15.09 3.94 5.22
CA ILE A 76 -15.79 5.11 5.78
C ILE A 76 -15.67 5.09 7.32
N GLY A 77 -15.96 3.95 7.95
CA GLY A 77 -15.84 3.79 9.40
C GLY A 77 -14.45 4.11 9.93
N ILE A 78 -13.41 3.57 9.26
CA ILE A 78 -12.00 3.84 9.58
C ILE A 78 -11.68 5.33 9.40
N GLY A 79 -12.18 5.95 8.32
CA GLY A 79 -11.97 7.37 8.05
C GLY A 79 -12.60 8.30 9.08
N LEU A 80 -13.74 7.91 9.64
CA LEU A 80 -14.47 8.68 10.65
C LEU A 80 -13.91 8.49 12.07
N LEU A 81 -13.50 7.27 12.45
CA LEU A 81 -13.04 6.94 13.80
C LEU A 81 -11.55 7.30 14.02
N GLY A 82 -10.70 7.19 12.99
CA GLY A 82 -9.26 7.36 13.15
C GLY A 82 -8.80 8.82 13.01
N ARG A 83 -8.68 9.57 14.10
CA ARG A 83 -8.14 10.94 14.09
C ARG A 83 -6.61 10.96 14.10
N GLU A 84 -5.96 10.07 14.85
CA GLU A 84 -4.50 9.91 14.94
C GLU A 84 -4.05 8.56 14.38
N VAL A 85 -2.78 8.45 13.99
CA VAL A 85 -2.24 7.22 13.34
C VAL A 85 -2.37 6.00 14.25
N ASN A 86 -2.02 6.14 15.55
CA ASN A 86 -2.10 5.05 16.52
C ASN A 86 -3.54 4.65 16.86
N GLU A 87 -4.46 5.61 16.99
CA GLU A 87 -5.87 5.36 17.18
C GLU A 87 -6.51 4.69 15.97
N ARG A 88 -6.02 5.03 14.78
CA ARG A 88 -6.50 4.46 13.52
C ARG A 88 -6.19 2.98 13.42
N ASP A 89 -4.99 2.54 13.72
CA ASP A 89 -4.60 1.12 13.65
C ASP A 89 -5.38 0.28 14.67
N THR A 90 -5.62 0.80 15.87
CA THR A 90 -6.47 0.15 16.88
C THR A 90 -7.91 0.02 16.38
N SER A 91 -8.49 1.09 15.83
CA SER A 91 -9.85 1.08 15.28
C SER A 91 -9.99 0.10 14.12
N ILE A 92 -9.00 0.05 13.22
CA ILE A 92 -8.95 -0.92 12.11
C ILE A 92 -8.94 -2.35 12.66
N GLY A 93 -8.12 -2.63 13.68
CA GLY A 93 -8.02 -3.95 14.30
C GLY A 93 -9.35 -4.41 14.92
N ILE A 94 -10.04 -3.52 15.63
CA ILE A 94 -11.34 -3.82 16.26
C ILE A 94 -12.41 -4.08 15.19
N ILE A 95 -12.50 -3.22 14.17
CA ILE A 95 -13.45 -3.39 13.05
C ILE A 95 -13.17 -4.70 12.32
N MET A 96 -11.92 -5.02 12.02
CA MET A 96 -11.51 -6.24 11.36
C MET A 96 -11.89 -7.48 12.17
N THR A 97 -11.59 -7.49 13.47
CA THR A 97 -11.90 -8.63 14.35
C THR A 97 -13.42 -8.86 14.45
N PHE A 98 -14.18 -7.78 14.59
CA PHE A 98 -15.65 -7.86 14.59
C PHE A 98 -16.19 -8.39 13.26
N ALA A 99 -15.69 -7.87 12.13
CA ALA A 99 -16.09 -8.32 10.80
C ALA A 99 -15.75 -9.81 10.59
N LEU A 100 -14.56 -10.27 10.98
CA LEU A 100 -14.20 -11.68 10.90
C LEU A 100 -15.13 -12.56 11.74
N GLY A 101 -15.50 -12.13 12.94
CA GLY A 101 -16.50 -12.81 13.77
C GLY A 101 -17.84 -12.92 13.08
N LEU A 102 -18.31 -11.83 12.44
CA LEU A 102 -19.53 -11.85 11.62
C LEU A 102 -19.39 -12.79 10.41
N GLY A 103 -18.26 -12.79 9.73
CA GLY A 103 -18.02 -13.68 8.59
C GLY A 103 -18.10 -15.15 8.98
N ILE A 104 -17.51 -15.54 10.12
CA ILE A 104 -17.61 -16.91 10.66
C ILE A 104 -19.07 -17.22 11.04
N LEU A 105 -19.79 -16.28 11.66
CA LEU A 105 -21.21 -16.45 11.98
C LEU A 105 -22.04 -16.68 10.72
N PHE A 106 -21.87 -15.88 9.66
CA PHE A 106 -22.60 -16.03 8.41
C PHE A 106 -22.31 -17.38 7.74
N LEU A 107 -21.06 -17.84 7.76
CA LEU A 107 -20.71 -19.16 7.25
C LEU A 107 -21.32 -20.29 8.07
N SER A 108 -21.40 -20.16 9.40
CA SER A 108 -22.01 -21.18 10.26
C SER A 108 -23.52 -21.29 10.08
N LEU A 109 -24.18 -20.21 9.70
CA LEU A 109 -25.62 -20.17 9.42
C LEU A 109 -25.95 -20.67 8.00
N TYR A 110 -24.97 -20.68 7.11
CA TYR A 110 -25.14 -21.12 5.73
C TYR A 110 -25.06 -22.65 5.63
N SER A 111 -26.17 -23.28 5.25
CA SER A 111 -26.29 -24.75 5.14
C SER A 111 -25.88 -25.31 3.76
N GLY A 112 -25.49 -24.46 2.82
CA GLY A 112 -25.09 -24.86 1.47
C GLY A 112 -23.57 -25.03 1.30
N TYR A 113 -23.15 -25.35 0.07
CA TYR A 113 -21.73 -25.43 -0.28
C TYR A 113 -21.12 -24.02 -0.32
N ALA A 114 -20.20 -23.72 0.61
CA ALA A 114 -19.52 -22.43 0.74
C ALA A 114 -18.37 -22.22 -0.29
N GLU A 115 -18.35 -23.01 -1.38
CA GLU A 115 -17.28 -22.98 -2.39
C GLU A 115 -17.04 -21.58 -2.97
N ARG A 116 -18.11 -20.82 -3.22
CA ARG A 116 -18.00 -19.43 -3.69
C ARG A 116 -17.33 -18.49 -2.69
N VAL A 117 -17.50 -18.73 -1.40
CA VAL A 117 -16.87 -17.92 -0.35
C VAL A 117 -15.39 -18.29 -0.22
N TYR A 118 -15.05 -19.56 -0.32
CA TYR A 118 -13.66 -20.00 -0.35
C TYR A 118 -12.90 -19.50 -1.59
N SER A 119 -13.59 -19.41 -2.73
CA SER A 119 -12.97 -18.87 -3.94
C SER A 119 -12.54 -17.39 -3.79
N ILE A 120 -13.24 -16.61 -2.97
CA ILE A 120 -12.84 -15.22 -2.66
C ILE A 120 -11.59 -15.18 -1.78
N LEU A 121 -11.41 -16.14 -0.86
CA LEU A 121 -10.19 -16.20 -0.04
C LEU A 121 -8.95 -16.52 -0.87
N PHE A 122 -9.05 -17.52 -1.75
CA PHE A 122 -7.91 -18.05 -2.49
C PHE A 122 -7.73 -17.39 -3.87
N GLY A 123 -8.75 -16.69 -4.38
CA GLY A 123 -8.79 -16.12 -5.73
C GLY A 123 -9.13 -17.15 -6.80
N GLN A 124 -9.62 -16.67 -7.94
CA GLN A 124 -9.96 -17.50 -9.10
C GLN A 124 -9.17 -17.10 -10.34
N ILE A 125 -7.85 -17.01 -10.25
CA ILE A 125 -7.02 -16.57 -11.37
C ILE A 125 -7.24 -17.43 -12.63
N VAL A 126 -7.54 -18.72 -12.46
CA VAL A 126 -7.76 -19.67 -13.55
C VAL A 126 -9.20 -19.66 -14.10
N GLY A 127 -10.16 -19.08 -13.36
CA GLY A 127 -11.58 -19.07 -13.71
C GLY A 127 -12.13 -17.75 -14.24
N ILE A 128 -11.27 -16.78 -14.58
CA ILE A 128 -11.66 -15.43 -14.98
C ILE A 128 -12.28 -15.45 -16.38
N SER A 129 -13.55 -15.05 -16.50
CA SER A 129 -14.22 -14.89 -17.78
C SER A 129 -13.77 -13.62 -18.51
N SER A 130 -13.99 -13.54 -19.82
CA SER A 130 -13.69 -12.33 -20.60
C SER A 130 -14.52 -11.12 -20.13
N ALA A 131 -15.73 -11.35 -19.62
CA ALA A 131 -16.57 -10.31 -19.03
C ALA A 131 -15.93 -9.74 -17.74
N ASP A 132 -15.39 -10.62 -16.87
CA ASP A 132 -14.71 -10.20 -15.64
C ASP A 132 -13.44 -9.41 -15.94
N VAL A 133 -12.70 -9.78 -16.99
CA VAL A 133 -11.53 -9.01 -17.46
C VAL A 133 -11.95 -7.60 -17.86
N LEU A 134 -13.02 -7.45 -18.62
CA LEU A 134 -13.52 -6.15 -19.07
C LEU A 134 -13.94 -5.27 -17.89
N ILE A 135 -14.70 -5.83 -16.94
CA ILE A 135 -15.13 -5.13 -15.72
C ILE A 135 -13.91 -4.71 -14.89
N THR A 136 -12.96 -5.63 -14.70
CA THR A 136 -11.73 -5.35 -13.96
C THR A 136 -10.90 -4.26 -14.66
N ALA A 137 -10.76 -4.30 -15.99
CA ALA A 137 -10.02 -3.31 -16.75
C ALA A 137 -10.66 -1.92 -16.66
N ILE A 138 -11.99 -1.81 -16.89
CA ILE A 138 -12.70 -0.53 -16.80
C ILE A 138 -12.59 0.05 -15.38
N SER A 139 -12.85 -0.76 -14.37
CA SER A 139 -12.78 -0.33 -12.97
C SER A 139 -11.37 0.06 -12.56
N SER A 140 -10.36 -0.65 -13.06
CA SER A 140 -8.94 -0.34 -12.83
C SER A 140 -8.55 0.99 -13.49
N ILE A 141 -8.95 1.23 -14.72
CA ILE A 141 -8.69 2.48 -15.44
C ILE A 141 -9.36 3.65 -14.72
N LEU A 142 -10.61 3.49 -14.29
CA LEU A 142 -11.33 4.53 -13.56
C LEU A 142 -10.64 4.85 -12.22
N THR A 143 -10.31 3.83 -11.44
CA THR A 143 -9.63 3.98 -10.14
C THR A 143 -8.26 4.61 -10.32
N LEU A 144 -7.48 4.17 -11.32
CA LEU A 144 -6.18 4.75 -11.65
C LEU A 144 -6.31 6.21 -12.10
N GLY A 145 -7.32 6.53 -12.92
CA GLY A 145 -7.63 7.89 -13.36
C GLY A 145 -7.88 8.82 -12.16
N ILE A 146 -8.71 8.39 -11.20
CA ILE A 146 -8.96 9.15 -9.97
C ILE A 146 -7.67 9.30 -9.14
N LEU A 147 -6.88 8.23 -8.98
CA LEU A 147 -5.60 8.28 -8.28
C LEU A 147 -4.61 9.25 -8.95
N LEU A 148 -4.58 9.31 -10.28
CA LEU A 148 -3.73 10.24 -11.04
C LEU A 148 -4.19 11.70 -10.86
N VAL A 149 -5.48 11.97 -10.88
CA VAL A 149 -6.02 13.32 -10.59
C VAL A 149 -5.66 13.75 -9.17
N LEU A 150 -5.79 12.83 -8.20
CA LEU A 150 -5.48 13.09 -6.80
C LEU A 150 -3.98 12.97 -6.48
N PHE A 151 -3.14 12.61 -7.45
CA PHE A 151 -1.72 12.33 -7.24
C PHE A 151 -0.98 13.48 -6.54
N ARG A 152 -1.12 14.71 -7.07
CA ARG A 152 -0.44 15.89 -6.52
C ARG A 152 -0.88 16.22 -5.09
N PRO A 153 -2.19 16.37 -4.79
CA PRO A 153 -2.64 16.64 -3.44
C PRO A 153 -2.35 15.48 -2.47
N LEU A 154 -2.45 14.22 -2.92
CA LEU A 154 -2.08 13.06 -2.12
C LEU A 154 -0.60 13.07 -1.76
N LEU A 155 0.27 13.33 -2.75
CA LEU A 155 1.71 13.36 -2.54
C LEU A 155 2.08 14.49 -1.57
N PHE A 156 1.55 15.69 -1.76
CA PHE A 156 1.82 16.84 -0.91
C PHE A 156 1.37 16.59 0.54
N SER A 157 0.13 16.11 0.75
CA SER A 157 -0.38 15.81 2.09
C SER A 157 0.27 14.58 2.75
N SER A 158 1.02 13.78 1.99
CA SER A 158 1.75 12.62 2.53
C SER A 158 3.10 13.00 3.12
N PHE A 159 3.74 14.08 2.62
CA PHE A 159 5.03 14.54 3.14
C PHE A 159 4.88 15.54 4.27
N ASP A 160 3.93 16.45 4.16
CA ASP A 160 3.69 17.49 5.17
C ASP A 160 2.19 17.82 5.26
N PRO A 161 1.46 17.11 6.13
CA PRO A 161 0.02 17.31 6.30
C PRO A 161 -0.33 18.71 6.82
N GLU A 162 0.49 19.27 7.72
CA GLU A 162 0.22 20.58 8.36
C GLU A 162 0.37 21.71 7.34
N VAL A 163 1.44 21.70 6.55
CA VAL A 163 1.65 22.68 5.47
C VAL A 163 0.61 22.50 4.36
N ALA A 164 0.19 21.28 4.06
CA ALA A 164 -0.87 21.05 3.08
C ALA A 164 -2.20 21.67 3.55
N GLU A 165 -2.56 21.52 4.81
CA GLU A 165 -3.77 22.10 5.40
C GLU A 165 -3.70 23.64 5.44
N ALA A 166 -2.56 24.21 5.82
CA ALA A 166 -2.31 25.65 5.79
C ALA A 166 -2.43 26.25 4.39
N ARG A 167 -2.19 25.46 3.33
CA ARG A 167 -2.38 25.88 1.92
C ARG A 167 -3.78 25.58 1.38
N GLY A 168 -4.74 25.22 2.23
CA GLY A 168 -6.14 25.00 1.86
C GLY A 168 -6.44 23.62 1.26
N VAL A 169 -5.52 22.65 1.34
CA VAL A 169 -5.81 21.27 0.93
C VAL A 169 -6.66 20.60 2.03
N PRO A 170 -7.87 20.11 1.72
CA PRO A 170 -8.74 19.46 2.71
C PRO A 170 -8.20 18.04 3.03
N THR A 171 -7.18 17.97 3.89
CA THR A 171 -6.43 16.74 4.16
C THR A 171 -7.31 15.60 4.69
N ARG A 172 -8.32 15.91 5.49
CA ARG A 172 -9.29 14.92 6.03
C ARG A 172 -10.18 14.33 4.92
N PHE A 173 -10.72 15.17 4.06
CA PHE A 173 -11.54 14.74 2.94
C PHE A 173 -10.72 13.90 1.94
N LEU A 174 -9.49 14.33 1.68
CA LEU A 174 -8.55 13.61 0.84
C LEU A 174 -8.17 12.24 1.41
N ALA A 175 -7.99 12.14 2.72
CA ALA A 175 -7.73 10.86 3.41
C ALA A 175 -8.93 9.91 3.30
N MET A 176 -10.16 10.42 3.43
CA MET A 176 -11.39 9.62 3.29
C MET A 176 -11.55 9.11 1.85
N ILE A 177 -11.39 9.97 0.84
CA ILE A 177 -11.44 9.56 -0.56
C ILE A 177 -10.38 8.50 -0.85
N PHE A 178 -9.16 8.70 -0.33
CA PHE A 178 -8.08 7.74 -0.54
C PHE A 178 -8.39 6.39 0.10
N LEU A 179 -8.96 6.34 1.31
CA LEU A 179 -9.41 5.09 1.94
C LEU A 179 -10.50 4.39 1.11
N MET A 180 -11.44 5.13 0.53
CA MET A 180 -12.44 4.56 -0.39
C MET A 180 -11.79 4.00 -1.66
N LEU A 181 -10.80 4.69 -2.23
CA LEU A 181 -10.05 4.19 -3.38
C LEU A 181 -9.26 2.92 -3.05
N ILE A 182 -8.69 2.84 -1.85
CA ILE A 182 -8.06 1.61 -1.35
C ILE A 182 -9.10 0.49 -1.26
N ALA A 183 -10.28 0.76 -0.69
CA ALA A 183 -11.34 -0.25 -0.56
C ALA A 183 -11.78 -0.80 -1.94
N ILE A 184 -11.94 0.08 -2.94
CA ILE A 184 -12.26 -0.31 -4.32
C ILE A 184 -11.10 -1.13 -4.91
N THR A 185 -9.86 -0.67 -4.78
CA THR A 185 -8.66 -1.38 -5.26
C THR A 185 -8.55 -2.77 -4.63
N VAL A 186 -8.77 -2.87 -3.33
CA VAL A 186 -8.77 -4.13 -2.59
C VAL A 186 -9.88 -5.05 -3.09
N SER A 187 -11.11 -4.54 -3.25
CA SER A 187 -12.24 -5.35 -3.71
C SER A 187 -12.02 -5.90 -5.12
N LEU A 188 -11.49 -5.10 -6.05
CA LEU A 188 -11.08 -5.55 -7.38
C LEU A 188 -9.99 -6.61 -7.31
N SER A 189 -8.98 -6.39 -6.46
CA SER A 189 -7.86 -7.30 -6.29
C SER A 189 -8.28 -8.64 -5.69
N VAL A 190 -9.20 -8.62 -4.71
CA VAL A 190 -9.73 -9.84 -4.06
C VAL A 190 -10.40 -10.76 -5.05
N GLN A 191 -11.16 -10.24 -5.99
CA GLN A 191 -11.85 -11.05 -7.01
C GLN A 191 -10.86 -11.82 -7.91
N VAL A 192 -9.74 -11.21 -8.26
CA VAL A 192 -8.75 -11.79 -9.17
C VAL A 192 -7.75 -12.66 -8.43
N VAL A 193 -7.17 -12.15 -7.35
CA VAL A 193 -5.99 -12.72 -6.69
C VAL A 193 -6.33 -13.41 -5.38
N GLY A 194 -7.49 -13.08 -4.79
CA GLY A 194 -7.93 -13.60 -3.48
C GLY A 194 -7.51 -12.74 -2.30
N ALA A 195 -8.33 -12.76 -1.24
CA ALA A 195 -8.18 -11.92 -0.06
C ALA A 195 -6.84 -12.13 0.66
N LEU A 196 -6.32 -13.36 0.69
CA LEU A 196 -5.07 -13.70 1.38
C LEU A 196 -3.84 -13.11 0.68
N LEU A 197 -3.89 -12.94 -0.64
CA LEU A 197 -2.73 -12.49 -1.42
C LEU A 197 -2.74 -11.00 -1.74
N VAL A 198 -3.89 -10.34 -1.67
CA VAL A 198 -4.04 -8.91 -2.00
C VAL A 198 -3.04 -8.06 -1.23
N PHE A 199 -2.86 -8.31 0.07
CA PHE A 199 -1.91 -7.58 0.89
C PHE A 199 -0.48 -7.65 0.33
N THR A 200 -0.05 -8.85 -0.09
CA THR A 200 1.30 -9.05 -0.64
C THR A 200 1.49 -8.29 -1.94
N LEU A 201 0.49 -8.30 -2.83
CA LEU A 201 0.56 -7.61 -4.11
C LEU A 201 0.48 -6.08 -3.94
N LEU A 202 -0.29 -5.61 -2.95
CA LEU A 202 -0.47 -4.19 -2.66
C LEU A 202 0.79 -3.58 -2.01
N ILE A 203 1.33 -4.26 -1.00
CA ILE A 203 2.39 -3.71 -0.15
C ILE A 203 3.79 -4.17 -0.56
N GLY A 204 3.97 -5.43 -0.98
CA GLY A 204 5.29 -6.00 -1.29
C GLY A 204 6.08 -5.21 -2.34
N PRO A 205 5.55 -5.01 -3.56
CA PRO A 205 6.21 -4.22 -4.59
C PRO A 205 6.46 -2.77 -4.17
N ALA A 206 5.46 -2.13 -3.53
CA ALA A 206 5.53 -0.74 -3.08
C ALA A 206 6.58 -0.55 -1.98
N ALA A 207 6.59 -1.40 -0.94
CA ALA A 207 7.55 -1.35 0.14
C ALA A 207 8.98 -1.60 -0.34
N THR A 208 9.16 -2.45 -1.34
CA THR A 208 10.45 -2.68 -1.99
C THR A 208 10.90 -1.45 -2.76
N ALA A 209 10.02 -0.88 -3.58
CA ALA A 209 10.31 0.27 -4.44
C ALA A 209 10.68 1.53 -3.64
N VAL A 210 9.94 1.83 -2.57
CA VAL A 210 10.20 3.00 -1.69
C VAL A 210 11.58 2.91 -1.02
N ARG A 211 12.10 1.70 -0.77
CA ARG A 211 13.45 1.51 -0.19
C ARG A 211 14.57 1.70 -1.20
N VAL A 212 14.33 1.37 -2.47
CA VAL A 212 15.33 1.44 -3.55
C VAL A 212 15.39 2.84 -4.15
N VAL A 213 14.23 3.49 -4.33
CA VAL A 213 14.10 4.74 -5.08
C VAL A 213 13.48 5.83 -4.20
N GLN A 214 14.17 6.99 -4.13
CA GLN A 214 13.70 8.13 -3.32
C GLN A 214 12.72 9.04 -4.07
N ARG A 215 12.73 9.03 -5.42
CA ARG A 215 11.85 9.88 -6.22
C ARG A 215 10.47 9.21 -6.36
N PRO A 216 9.38 9.87 -5.96
CA PRO A 216 8.03 9.28 -5.93
C PRO A 216 7.60 8.61 -7.23
N LEU A 217 7.74 9.29 -8.37
CA LEU A 217 7.35 8.77 -9.67
C LEU A 217 8.10 7.50 -10.05
N TRP A 218 9.43 7.49 -9.86
CA TRP A 218 10.25 6.32 -10.15
C TRP A 218 10.00 5.15 -9.20
N ALA A 219 9.65 5.45 -7.93
CA ALA A 219 9.25 4.42 -6.97
C ALA A 219 7.94 3.75 -7.40
N ILE A 220 6.96 4.52 -7.87
CA ILE A 220 5.70 3.98 -8.41
C ILE A 220 5.95 3.13 -9.66
N VAL A 221 6.75 3.63 -10.60
CA VAL A 221 7.10 2.86 -11.81
C VAL A 221 7.78 1.54 -11.43
N LEU A 222 8.73 1.57 -10.51
CA LEU A 222 9.39 0.36 -10.02
C LEU A 222 8.40 -0.59 -9.33
N ALA A 223 7.48 -0.07 -8.51
CA ALA A 223 6.44 -0.87 -7.86
C ALA A 223 5.52 -1.55 -8.90
N ILE A 224 5.14 -0.84 -9.96
CA ILE A 224 4.34 -1.41 -11.06
C ILE A 224 5.11 -2.55 -11.75
N ILE A 225 6.36 -2.30 -12.13
CA ILE A 225 7.21 -3.32 -12.79
C ILE A 225 7.33 -4.57 -11.91
N LEU A 226 7.61 -4.39 -10.61
CA LEU A 226 7.71 -5.51 -9.67
C LEU A 226 6.38 -6.24 -9.51
N GLY A 227 5.26 -5.52 -9.33
CA GLY A 227 3.94 -6.11 -9.16
C GLY A 227 3.50 -6.93 -10.37
N VAL A 228 3.65 -6.37 -11.58
CA VAL A 228 3.36 -7.08 -12.84
C VAL A 228 4.28 -8.28 -13.01
N SER A 229 5.59 -8.14 -12.75
CA SER A 229 6.55 -9.24 -12.83
C SER A 229 6.21 -10.38 -11.89
N TYR A 230 5.86 -10.09 -10.62
CA TYR A 230 5.47 -11.13 -9.65
C TYR A 230 4.20 -11.85 -10.09
N THR A 231 3.22 -11.12 -10.62
CA THR A 231 1.98 -11.69 -11.12
C THR A 231 2.23 -12.59 -12.34
N TRP A 232 2.99 -12.12 -13.32
CA TRP A 232 3.30 -12.88 -14.54
C TRP A 232 4.11 -14.14 -14.25
N LEU A 233 5.20 -14.00 -13.48
CA LEU A 233 6.02 -15.15 -13.10
C LEU A 233 5.22 -16.13 -12.21
N GLY A 234 4.37 -15.62 -11.32
CA GLY A 234 3.50 -16.45 -10.49
C GLY A 234 2.53 -17.29 -11.31
N ILE A 235 1.88 -16.71 -12.33
CA ILE A 235 0.99 -17.41 -13.25
C ILE A 235 1.77 -18.46 -14.07
N LEU A 236 2.95 -18.10 -14.60
CA LEU A 236 3.77 -19.01 -15.40
C LEU A 236 4.26 -20.22 -14.58
N PHE A 237 4.71 -20.00 -13.35
CA PHE A 237 5.15 -21.10 -12.49
C PHE A 237 3.99 -21.99 -12.06
N ALA A 238 2.84 -21.42 -11.76
CA ALA A 238 1.66 -22.19 -11.39
C ALA A 238 1.12 -23.01 -12.57
N ALA A 239 1.20 -22.50 -13.80
CA ALA A 239 0.79 -23.23 -15.00
C ALA A 239 1.65 -24.51 -15.26
N ASN A 240 2.86 -24.56 -14.72
CA ASN A 240 3.77 -25.71 -14.85
C ASN A 240 3.85 -26.56 -13.56
N SER A 241 3.05 -26.26 -12.53
CA SER A 241 3.08 -26.96 -11.26
C SER A 241 1.67 -27.18 -10.72
N THR A 242 1.56 -27.98 -9.67
CA THR A 242 0.31 -28.23 -8.93
C THR A 242 0.08 -27.23 -7.79
N TRP A 243 0.99 -26.27 -7.59
CA TRP A 243 0.92 -25.33 -6.48
C TRP A 243 0.13 -24.08 -6.84
N PRO A 244 -0.54 -23.47 -5.88
CA PRO A 244 -1.38 -22.30 -6.13
C PRO A 244 -0.55 -21.08 -6.57
N VAL A 245 -1.10 -20.29 -7.49
CA VAL A 245 -0.49 -19.04 -8.00
C VAL A 245 -0.10 -18.10 -6.85
N SER A 246 -0.94 -18.05 -5.82
CA SER A 246 -0.76 -17.22 -4.62
C SER A 246 0.57 -17.48 -3.91
N PHE A 247 0.98 -18.75 -3.84
CA PHE A 247 2.25 -19.13 -3.24
C PHE A 247 3.45 -18.54 -4.00
N TYR A 248 3.43 -18.61 -5.33
CA TYR A 248 4.54 -18.10 -6.16
C TYR A 248 4.65 -16.56 -6.07
N ILE A 249 3.53 -15.85 -6.14
CA ILE A 249 3.52 -14.39 -6.02
C ILE A 249 4.04 -13.96 -4.65
N ALA A 250 3.58 -14.62 -3.57
CA ALA A 250 4.03 -14.32 -2.21
C ALA A 250 5.53 -14.60 -2.03
N THR A 251 6.00 -15.74 -2.55
CA THR A 251 7.41 -16.13 -2.46
C THR A 251 8.31 -15.18 -3.24
N LEU A 252 7.91 -14.78 -4.47
CA LEU A 252 8.66 -13.82 -5.28
C LEU A 252 8.71 -12.44 -4.59
N SER A 253 7.58 -11.97 -4.10
CA SER A 253 7.51 -10.69 -3.38
C SER A 253 8.40 -10.68 -2.14
N PHE A 254 8.34 -11.73 -1.31
CA PHE A 254 9.17 -11.88 -0.13
C PHE A 254 10.65 -12.03 -0.50
N GLY A 255 10.96 -12.86 -1.49
CA GLY A 255 12.32 -13.14 -1.95
C GLY A 255 13.05 -11.91 -2.51
N VAL A 256 12.32 -10.93 -3.07
CA VAL A 256 12.90 -9.66 -3.51
C VAL A 256 12.93 -8.63 -2.37
N TYR A 257 11.87 -8.58 -1.55
CA TYR A 257 11.80 -7.63 -0.43
C TYR A 257 12.88 -7.85 0.63
N LEU A 258 13.13 -9.12 1.01
CA LEU A 258 14.04 -9.45 2.08
C LEU A 258 15.49 -9.02 1.80
N PRO A 259 16.11 -9.36 0.64
CA PRO A 259 17.46 -8.87 0.31
C PRO A 259 17.53 -7.35 0.23
N VAL A 260 16.52 -6.69 -0.37
CA VAL A 260 16.47 -5.22 -0.45
C VAL A 260 16.44 -4.61 0.95
N ARG A 261 15.65 -5.17 1.87
CA ARG A 261 15.59 -4.70 3.26
C ARG A 261 16.93 -4.86 4.00
N LEU A 262 17.58 -6.00 3.84
CA LEU A 262 18.86 -6.29 4.50
C LEU A 262 20.01 -5.45 3.94
N LEU A 263 20.01 -5.18 2.63
CA LEU A 263 21.05 -4.44 1.95
C LEU A 263 20.84 -2.91 2.00
N SER A 264 19.61 -2.45 2.21
CA SER A 264 19.28 -1.01 2.22
C SER A 264 20.13 -0.18 3.22
N PRO A 265 20.39 -0.61 4.47
CA PRO A 265 21.23 0.16 5.40
C PRO A 265 22.66 0.31 4.91
N LEU A 266 23.21 -0.67 4.20
CA LEU A 266 24.56 -0.62 3.62
C LEU A 266 24.66 0.41 2.48
N TRP A 267 23.57 0.60 1.71
CA TRP A 267 23.50 1.55 0.61
C TRP A 267 23.27 2.99 1.09
N ILE A 268 22.46 3.18 2.13
CA ILE A 268 22.19 4.49 2.74
C ILE A 268 23.45 4.99 3.46
N GLY A 269 24.13 4.13 4.21
CA GLY A 269 25.40 4.47 4.88
C GLY A 269 26.53 4.84 3.92
N ARG A 270 26.60 4.22 2.75
CA ARG A 270 27.57 4.58 1.71
C ARG A 270 27.28 5.92 1.04
N ARG A 271 26.01 6.31 0.91
CA ARG A 271 25.61 7.62 0.35
C ARG A 271 25.83 8.76 1.34
N ALA A 272 25.56 8.57 2.62
CA ALA A 272 25.83 9.55 3.66
C ALA A 272 27.34 9.88 3.75
N ARG A 273 28.22 8.87 3.69
CA ARG A 273 29.68 9.09 3.65
C ARG A 273 30.14 9.87 2.42
N LYS A 274 29.53 9.71 1.26
CA LYS A 274 29.90 10.52 0.07
C LYS A 274 29.52 11.99 0.21
N PHE A 275 28.45 12.32 0.93
CA PHE A 275 28.05 13.71 1.17
C PHE A 275 28.94 14.41 2.21
N ASP A 276 29.42 13.68 3.22
CA ASP A 276 30.32 14.22 4.26
C ASP A 276 31.71 14.53 3.71
N PHE A 277 32.24 13.67 2.83
CA PHE A 277 33.50 13.92 2.13
C PHE A 277 33.47 15.16 1.23
N SER A 278 32.29 15.49 0.67
CA SER A 278 32.13 16.70 -0.17
C SER A 278 32.07 17.98 0.65
N ARG A 279 31.66 17.93 1.92
CA ARG A 279 31.63 19.09 2.84
C ARG A 279 33.01 19.36 3.49
N GLN A 280 33.84 18.36 3.70
CA GLN A 280 35.16 18.52 4.28
C GLN A 280 36.20 19.11 3.31
N ASN A 281 35.92 19.09 1.99
CA ASN A 281 36.79 19.70 0.98
C ASN A 281 36.49 21.18 0.68
N ILE A 282 35.53 21.80 1.39
CA ILE A 282 35.38 23.27 1.40
C ILE A 282 36.15 23.75 2.62
N SER A 283 37.48 23.87 2.49
CA SER A 283 38.32 24.52 3.47
C SER A 283 37.82 25.94 3.72
N PRO A 284 37.68 26.39 4.98
CA PRO A 284 37.40 27.80 5.24
C PRO A 284 38.56 28.64 4.70
N SER A 285 38.22 29.67 3.93
CA SER A 285 39.21 30.63 3.42
C SER A 285 40.02 31.20 4.58
N PRO A 286 41.35 31.33 4.44
CA PRO A 286 42.24 31.90 5.49
C PRO A 286 42.03 33.41 5.56
N GLY A 287 40.97 33.85 6.20
CA GLY A 287 40.64 35.30 6.27
C GLY A 287 39.84 35.72 7.51
N SER A 288 39.58 34.83 8.47
CA SER A 288 38.71 35.17 9.60
C SER A 288 39.39 35.17 11.00
N THR A 289 40.69 35.31 11.07
CA THR A 289 41.41 35.42 12.37
C THR A 289 41.75 36.83 12.80
N ALA A 290 41.33 37.87 12.04
CA ALA A 290 41.70 39.27 12.37
C ALA A 290 40.70 40.01 13.29
N ASP A 291 39.49 39.46 13.53
CA ASP A 291 38.44 40.19 14.28
C ASP A 291 38.20 39.65 15.72
N ARG A 292 39.06 38.81 16.26
CA ARG A 292 38.87 38.26 17.64
C ARG A 292 39.73 38.92 18.72
N GLU A 293 40.64 39.86 18.39
CA GLU A 293 41.49 40.51 19.38
C GLU A 293 40.99 41.84 19.91
N GLN A 294 39.77 42.30 19.54
CA GLN A 294 39.31 43.63 19.96
C GLN A 294 38.09 43.63 20.92
N SER A 295 37.68 42.47 21.51
CA SER A 295 36.55 42.45 22.44
C SER A 295 36.89 42.17 23.93
N ASP A 296 38.16 42.08 24.32
CA ASP A 296 38.58 41.77 25.70
C ASP A 296 39.03 42.99 26.53
N SER A 297 38.43 44.16 26.33
CA SER A 297 38.70 45.31 27.20
C SER A 297 37.41 46.01 27.62
N VAL A 298 36.67 45.41 28.54
CA VAL A 298 35.66 46.11 29.37
C VAL A 298 35.91 45.77 30.85
N PRO A 299 36.24 46.76 31.72
CA PRO A 299 36.56 46.50 33.10
C PRO A 299 35.29 46.30 33.93
N ALA A 300 35.37 45.36 34.86
CA ALA A 300 34.39 45.07 35.89
C ALA A 300 34.27 46.23 36.91
N THR A 301 33.11 46.86 36.99
CA THR A 301 32.75 47.67 38.19
C THR A 301 31.25 47.52 38.45
N GLY A 302 30.90 47.24 39.73
CA GLY A 302 29.55 47.50 40.23
C GLY A 302 28.88 46.34 40.97
N ARG A 303 29.43 45.97 42.16
CA ARG A 303 28.62 45.32 43.21
C ARG A 303 27.52 46.27 43.72
N ILE A 304 26.30 45.80 43.80
CA ILE A 304 25.32 46.34 44.71
C ILE A 304 24.67 45.17 45.50
N PRO A 305 24.68 45.21 46.86
CA PRO A 305 24.10 44.17 47.67
C PRO A 305 22.64 44.53 48.10
N GLY A 306 21.81 43.54 48.29
CA GLY A 306 20.71 43.58 49.29
C GLY A 306 19.34 43.87 48.74
N SER A 307 18.43 42.89 48.87
CA SER A 307 17.32 42.96 49.84
C SER A 307 16.49 41.67 49.79
N THR A 308 16.40 41.06 50.94
CA THR A 308 15.39 40.16 51.49
C THR A 308 13.97 40.62 51.25
N ARG A 309 13.12 39.76 50.70
CA ARG A 309 11.91 39.21 51.32
C ARG A 309 11.27 38.19 50.43
#